data_0cf000562b7cd49d56fafee60059c97d
#
_entry.id   0cf000562b7cd49d56fafee60059c97d
#
_cell.length_a   1.000
_cell.length_b   1.000
_cell.length_c   1.000
_cell.angle_alpha   90.00
_cell.angle_beta   90.00
_cell.angle_gamma   90.00
#
_symmetry.space_group_name_H-M   'P 1'
#
loop_
_entity.id
_entity.type
_entity.pdbx_description
1 polymer ?
#
loop_
_entity_poly.entity_id
_entity_poly.type
_entity_poly.pdbx_seq_one_letter_code
_entity_poly.pdbx_strand_id
1 'polypeptide(L)'
;ASDVYKRQVSIWLDINNGMNRTGVEPNNEACSIFQKIASASNLNAKGLHVYDGHIRESDYSKRKQVCDNAFSHVLDLKKNIEKKGILIDKIVAGGTPTFPIHAKRENVEVSPGTSLLWDDRYGTAFEDLKFIHSAVLIGSIISKPSKDLICINLGHKSVASEMDFPRLSFLNLKNTEQIGHSEEHLVVKCNESDKYPVGMICYSIPSHICPTVPKFSKVLTVDEGEVIGEWKVSARDNMI
;
A
#
# COMPACT_ATOMS: atom_id res chain seq x y z
N ALA A 1 30.55 -5.09 -5.88
CA ALA A 1 30.85 -5.19 -4.44
C ALA A 1 30.95 -6.66 -3.97
N SER A 2 30.12 -7.60 -4.45
CA SER A 2 30.18 -8.99 -3.99
C SER A 2 31.47 -9.69 -4.43
N ASP A 3 32.01 -9.40 -5.61
CA ASP A 3 33.26 -9.97 -6.11
C ASP A 3 34.48 -9.61 -5.26
N VAL A 4 34.56 -8.37 -4.80
CA VAL A 4 35.68 -7.86 -3.98
C VAL A 4 35.72 -8.53 -2.61
N TYR A 5 34.56 -8.88 -2.04
CA TYR A 5 34.46 -9.43 -0.68
C TYR A 5 34.04 -10.90 -0.63
N LYS A 6 33.93 -11.58 -1.78
CA LYS A 6 33.41 -12.96 -1.88
C LYS A 6 32.05 -13.14 -1.21
N ARG A 7 31.20 -12.10 -1.25
CA ARG A 7 29.84 -12.11 -0.68
C ARG A 7 28.85 -12.52 -1.74
N GLN A 8 27.88 -13.34 -1.36
CA GLN A 8 26.72 -13.64 -2.19
C GLN A 8 25.60 -12.65 -1.92
N VAL A 9 24.95 -12.20 -2.99
CA VAL A 9 23.74 -11.37 -2.91
C VAL A 9 22.51 -12.27 -3.05
N SER A 10 21.62 -12.21 -2.07
CA SER A 10 20.34 -12.93 -2.12
C SER A 10 19.39 -12.23 -3.08
N ILE A 11 18.83 -12.98 -4.03
CA ILE A 11 17.97 -12.46 -5.09
C ILE A 11 16.65 -13.23 -5.10
N TRP A 12 15.58 -12.49 -5.28
CA TRP A 12 14.24 -12.97 -5.55
C TRP A 12 13.89 -12.63 -7.00
N LEU A 13 13.41 -13.61 -7.77
CA LEU A 13 12.92 -13.32 -9.11
C LEU A 13 11.49 -12.78 -9.03
N ASP A 14 11.30 -11.56 -9.54
CA ASP A 14 9.98 -10.93 -9.59
C ASP A 14 9.16 -11.51 -10.74
N ILE A 15 7.94 -11.95 -10.43
CA ILE A 15 7.03 -12.61 -11.35
C ILE A 15 5.81 -11.73 -11.60
N ASN A 16 5.57 -11.42 -12.86
CA ASN A 16 4.35 -10.79 -13.31
C ASN A 16 3.20 -11.81 -13.39
N ASN A 17 2.35 -11.84 -12.40
CA ASN A 17 1.17 -12.70 -12.38
C ASN A 17 -0.14 -11.97 -12.76
N GLY A 18 -0.02 -10.86 -13.53
CA GLY A 18 -1.13 -10.08 -14.01
C GLY A 18 -1.13 -8.61 -13.58
N MET A 19 -0.21 -8.17 -12.71
CA MET A 19 -0.07 -6.77 -12.32
C MET A 19 0.40 -5.87 -13.48
N ASN A 20 1.18 -6.42 -14.43
CA ASN A 20 1.71 -5.74 -15.62
C ASN A 20 2.50 -4.46 -15.29
N ARG A 21 3.29 -4.50 -14.23
CA ARG A 21 4.12 -3.39 -13.77
C ARG A 21 5.61 -3.71 -13.81
N THR A 22 6.00 -4.81 -13.19
CA THR A 22 7.38 -5.31 -13.11
C THR A 22 7.37 -6.83 -13.16
N GLY A 23 8.55 -7.43 -13.26
CA GLY A 23 8.72 -8.87 -13.26
C GLY A 23 8.59 -9.51 -14.65
N VAL A 24 8.81 -10.80 -14.71
CA VAL A 24 8.68 -11.64 -15.90
C VAL A 24 7.48 -12.56 -15.78
N GLU A 25 6.86 -12.90 -16.89
CA GLU A 25 5.74 -13.85 -16.87
C GLU A 25 6.16 -15.23 -16.35
N PRO A 26 5.26 -15.99 -15.69
CA PRO A 26 5.57 -17.31 -15.13
C PRO A 26 5.67 -18.39 -16.24
N ASN A 27 6.66 -18.26 -17.11
CA ASN A 27 6.88 -19.07 -18.28
C ASN A 27 8.31 -19.65 -18.34
N ASN A 28 8.70 -20.20 -19.51
CA ASN A 28 10.03 -20.79 -19.72
C ASN A 28 11.17 -19.77 -19.61
N GLU A 29 10.92 -18.49 -19.91
CA GLU A 29 11.90 -17.43 -19.76
C GLU A 29 12.23 -17.20 -18.27
N ALA A 30 11.20 -17.09 -17.41
CA ALA A 30 11.38 -17.00 -15.96
C ALA A 30 12.19 -18.18 -15.41
N CYS A 31 11.89 -19.39 -15.90
CA CYS A 31 12.64 -20.58 -15.53
C CYS A 31 14.13 -20.48 -15.94
N SER A 32 14.42 -19.99 -17.13
CA SER A 32 15.79 -19.81 -17.63
C SER A 32 16.55 -18.72 -16.86
N ILE A 33 15.87 -17.62 -16.51
CA ILE A 33 16.45 -16.54 -15.68
C ILE A 33 16.79 -17.09 -14.30
N PHE A 34 15.85 -17.80 -13.65
CA PHE A 34 16.09 -18.38 -12.32
C PHE A 34 17.27 -19.35 -12.32
N GLN A 35 17.41 -20.17 -13.36
CA GLN A 35 18.58 -21.06 -13.53
C GLN A 35 19.89 -20.29 -13.63
N LYS A 36 19.91 -19.18 -14.39
CA LYS A 36 21.11 -18.32 -14.49
C LYS A 36 21.48 -17.71 -13.13
N ILE A 37 20.48 -17.25 -12.36
CA ILE A 37 20.70 -16.74 -11.01
C ILE A 37 21.28 -17.84 -10.11
N ALA A 38 20.69 -19.03 -10.13
CA ALA A 38 21.12 -20.14 -9.28
C ALA A 38 22.52 -20.67 -9.63
N SER A 39 22.96 -20.55 -10.89
CA SER A 39 24.30 -20.97 -11.35
C SER A 39 25.39 -19.91 -11.17
N ALA A 40 25.03 -18.67 -10.84
CA ALA A 40 25.99 -17.59 -10.68
C ALA A 40 26.69 -17.66 -9.31
N SER A 41 28.02 -17.62 -9.30
CA SER A 41 28.83 -17.80 -8.08
C SER A 41 28.59 -16.76 -6.98
N ASN A 42 28.16 -15.54 -7.38
CA ASN A 42 27.99 -14.42 -6.46
C ASN A 42 26.51 -14.16 -6.13
N LEU A 43 25.60 -15.00 -6.59
CA LEU A 43 24.17 -14.87 -6.36
C LEU A 43 23.65 -16.06 -5.55
N ASN A 44 22.67 -15.78 -4.71
CA ASN A 44 21.93 -16.80 -4.00
C ASN A 44 20.44 -16.67 -4.40
N ALA A 45 19.96 -17.60 -5.21
CA ALA A 45 18.57 -17.64 -5.64
C ALA A 45 17.67 -18.04 -4.46
N LYS A 46 16.99 -17.09 -3.85
CA LYS A 46 16.15 -17.29 -2.66
C LYS A 46 14.76 -17.78 -2.98
N GLY A 47 14.19 -17.30 -4.08
CA GLY A 47 12.83 -17.66 -4.42
C GLY A 47 12.17 -16.73 -5.41
N LEU A 48 10.82 -16.73 -5.38
CA LEU A 48 10.00 -15.90 -6.25
C LEU A 48 9.33 -14.80 -5.45
N HIS A 49 9.22 -13.61 -6.04
CA HIS A 49 8.40 -12.52 -5.53
C HIS A 49 7.19 -12.34 -6.46
N VAL A 50 5.99 -12.25 -5.89
CA VAL A 50 4.74 -12.27 -6.65
C VAL A 50 3.77 -11.24 -6.10
N TYR A 51 3.81 -10.03 -6.63
CA TYR A 51 2.92 -8.96 -6.21
C TYR A 51 1.66 -8.92 -7.06
N ASP A 52 0.51 -8.98 -6.42
CA ASP A 52 -0.80 -9.07 -7.06
C ASP A 52 -1.75 -7.92 -6.71
N GLY A 53 -1.22 -6.71 -6.57
CA GLY A 53 -1.98 -5.51 -6.20
C GLY A 53 -3.08 -5.08 -7.19
N HIS A 54 -3.22 -5.74 -8.32
CA HIS A 54 -4.31 -5.57 -9.28
C HIS A 54 -5.59 -6.32 -8.86
N ILE A 55 -5.49 -7.32 -7.96
CA ILE A 55 -6.62 -8.09 -7.48
C ILE A 55 -7.31 -7.31 -6.36
N ARG A 56 -8.50 -6.78 -6.66
CA ARG A 56 -9.21 -5.82 -5.80
C ARG A 56 -10.70 -6.11 -5.64
N GLU A 57 -11.15 -7.31 -5.91
CA GLU A 57 -12.53 -7.73 -5.66
C GLU A 57 -12.86 -7.56 -4.18
N SER A 58 -13.92 -6.80 -3.89
CA SER A 58 -14.39 -6.57 -2.51
C SER A 58 -14.92 -7.84 -1.87
N ASP A 59 -15.64 -8.68 -2.63
CA ASP A 59 -16.07 -9.98 -2.18
C ASP A 59 -14.89 -10.94 -1.98
N TYR A 60 -14.75 -11.49 -0.78
CA TYR A 60 -13.66 -12.38 -0.43
C TYR A 60 -13.57 -13.63 -1.29
N SER A 61 -14.72 -14.25 -1.63
CA SER A 61 -14.75 -15.50 -2.39
C SER A 61 -14.31 -15.29 -3.83
N LYS A 62 -14.77 -14.20 -4.45
CA LYS A 62 -14.32 -13.80 -5.79
C LYS A 62 -12.84 -13.42 -5.79
N ARG A 63 -12.42 -12.61 -4.83
CA ARG A 63 -10.99 -12.24 -4.66
C ARG A 63 -10.11 -13.46 -4.50
N LYS A 64 -10.55 -14.43 -3.68
CA LYS A 64 -9.83 -15.71 -3.52
C LYS A 64 -9.74 -16.48 -4.83
N GLN A 65 -10.82 -16.59 -5.58
CA GLN A 65 -10.82 -17.30 -6.86
C GLN A 65 -9.87 -16.68 -7.88
N VAL A 66 -9.87 -15.34 -8.02
CA VAL A 66 -8.97 -14.63 -8.93
C VAL A 66 -7.52 -14.79 -8.48
N CYS A 67 -7.25 -14.68 -7.17
CA CYS A 67 -5.95 -14.88 -6.58
C CYS A 67 -5.43 -16.31 -6.79
N ASP A 68 -6.27 -17.33 -6.58
CA ASP A 68 -5.89 -18.74 -6.78
C ASP A 68 -5.57 -19.02 -8.25
N ASN A 69 -6.38 -18.49 -9.18
CA ASN A 69 -6.15 -18.65 -10.61
C ASN A 69 -4.81 -18.02 -11.05
N ALA A 70 -4.54 -16.78 -10.63
CA ALA A 70 -3.29 -16.11 -10.95
C ALA A 70 -2.08 -16.84 -10.34
N PHE A 71 -2.19 -17.29 -9.10
CA PHE A 71 -1.11 -17.97 -8.40
C PHE A 71 -0.85 -19.40 -8.91
N SER A 72 -1.80 -20.06 -9.55
CA SER A 72 -1.62 -21.39 -10.12
C SER A 72 -0.48 -21.44 -11.15
N HIS A 73 -0.33 -20.42 -11.98
CA HIS A 73 0.77 -20.30 -12.95
C HIS A 73 2.14 -20.17 -12.27
N VAL A 74 2.19 -19.51 -11.12
CA VAL A 74 3.41 -19.40 -10.31
C VAL A 74 3.80 -20.76 -9.72
N LEU A 75 2.83 -21.54 -9.26
CA LEU A 75 3.07 -22.90 -8.79
C LEU A 75 3.56 -23.83 -9.88
N ASP A 76 3.06 -23.69 -11.10
CA ASP A 76 3.55 -24.47 -12.24
C ASP A 76 4.96 -24.05 -12.63
N LEU A 77 5.28 -22.76 -12.59
CA LEU A 77 6.66 -22.29 -12.75
C LEU A 77 7.59 -22.89 -11.68
N LYS A 78 7.17 -22.85 -10.40
CA LYS A 78 7.91 -23.48 -9.30
C LYS A 78 8.23 -24.95 -9.59
N LYS A 79 7.20 -25.73 -9.92
CA LYS A 79 7.38 -27.16 -10.29
C LYS A 79 8.36 -27.35 -11.44
N ASN A 80 8.32 -26.49 -12.47
CA ASN A 80 9.20 -26.59 -13.63
C ASN A 80 10.66 -26.28 -13.28
N ILE A 81 10.91 -25.34 -12.38
CA ILE A 81 12.24 -25.03 -11.86
C ILE A 81 12.75 -26.19 -11.01
N GLU A 82 11.93 -26.74 -10.12
CA GLU A 82 12.28 -27.84 -9.22
C GLU A 82 12.57 -29.15 -9.98
N LYS A 83 11.87 -29.42 -11.07
CA LYS A 83 12.19 -30.56 -11.97
C LYS A 83 13.60 -30.49 -12.57
N LYS A 84 14.22 -29.30 -12.60
CA LYS A 84 15.59 -29.08 -13.04
C LYS A 84 16.63 -29.19 -11.91
N GLY A 85 16.21 -29.64 -10.74
CA GLY A 85 17.07 -29.83 -9.56
C GLY A 85 17.37 -28.57 -8.76
N ILE A 86 16.65 -27.46 -9.00
CA ILE A 86 16.83 -26.19 -8.29
C ILE A 86 15.66 -26.01 -7.34
N LEU A 87 15.95 -25.98 -6.04
CA LEU A 87 14.91 -25.74 -5.03
C LEU A 87 14.51 -24.27 -4.97
N ILE A 88 13.23 -24.02 -4.77
CA ILE A 88 12.69 -22.72 -4.44
C ILE A 88 12.31 -22.75 -2.96
N ASP A 89 13.13 -22.09 -2.15
CA ASP A 89 12.95 -22.09 -0.70
C ASP A 89 11.61 -21.47 -0.31
N LYS A 90 11.28 -20.34 -0.91
CA LYS A 90 10.09 -19.56 -0.55
C LYS A 90 9.51 -18.79 -1.73
N ILE A 91 8.23 -18.46 -1.61
CA ILE A 91 7.55 -17.49 -2.44
C ILE A 91 7.10 -16.35 -1.52
N VAL A 92 7.45 -15.11 -1.84
CA VAL A 92 6.89 -13.93 -1.20
C VAL A 92 5.75 -13.43 -2.06
N ALA A 93 4.53 -13.44 -1.54
CA ALA A 93 3.35 -13.15 -2.35
C ALA A 93 2.35 -12.21 -1.66
N GLY A 94 1.57 -11.54 -2.50
CA GLY A 94 0.40 -10.78 -2.11
C GLY A 94 0.64 -9.32 -1.79
N GLY A 95 -0.35 -8.54 -2.15
CA GLY A 95 -0.58 -7.19 -1.64
C GLY A 95 -1.53 -7.22 -0.45
N THR A 96 -1.87 -6.04 0.09
CA THR A 96 -2.78 -5.95 1.25
C THR A 96 -4.14 -6.62 1.04
N PRO A 97 -4.81 -6.56 -0.14
CA PRO A 97 -6.08 -7.26 -0.32
C PRO A 97 -5.98 -8.78 -0.33
N THR A 98 -4.86 -9.34 -0.78
CA THR A 98 -4.70 -10.78 -1.05
C THR A 98 -3.87 -11.52 -0.01
N PHE A 99 -3.13 -10.81 0.86
CA PHE A 99 -2.26 -11.48 1.83
C PHE A 99 -2.99 -12.50 2.73
N PRO A 100 -4.26 -12.32 3.15
CA PRO A 100 -4.93 -13.33 3.99
C PRO A 100 -5.21 -14.63 3.25
N ILE A 101 -5.25 -14.58 1.92
CA ILE A 101 -5.39 -15.76 1.06
C ILE A 101 -4.04 -16.47 0.96
N HIS A 102 -2.97 -15.71 0.70
CA HIS A 102 -1.63 -16.25 0.59
C HIS A 102 -1.07 -16.77 1.92
N ALA A 103 -1.40 -16.14 3.04
CA ALA A 103 -0.98 -16.56 4.38
C ALA A 103 -1.47 -17.98 4.78
N LYS A 104 -2.47 -18.52 4.08
CA LYS A 104 -2.97 -19.88 4.27
C LYS A 104 -2.21 -20.93 3.45
N ARG A 105 -1.24 -20.53 2.63
CA ARG A 105 -0.47 -21.42 1.77
C ARG A 105 0.83 -21.82 2.45
N GLU A 106 1.20 -23.08 2.29
CA GLU A 106 2.50 -23.57 2.77
C GLU A 106 3.66 -22.94 1.97
N ASN A 107 4.74 -22.63 2.66
CA ASN A 107 5.97 -22.06 2.10
C ASN A 107 5.78 -20.72 1.34
N VAL A 108 4.74 -19.96 1.71
CA VAL A 108 4.50 -18.61 1.21
C VAL A 108 4.63 -17.61 2.36
N GLU A 109 5.49 -16.62 2.17
CA GLU A 109 5.57 -15.42 3.02
C GLU A 109 4.70 -14.32 2.41
N VAL A 110 4.12 -13.47 3.24
CA VAL A 110 3.26 -12.36 2.79
C VAL A 110 3.87 -11.03 3.12
N SER A 111 3.65 -10.04 2.25
CA SER A 111 4.24 -8.71 2.36
C SER A 111 3.21 -7.57 2.27
N PRO A 112 2.16 -7.55 3.12
CA PRO A 112 1.21 -6.46 3.13
C PRO A 112 1.86 -5.20 3.73
N GLY A 113 1.66 -4.04 3.09
CA GLY A 113 2.19 -2.76 3.58
C GLY A 113 1.12 -1.91 4.27
N THR A 114 -0.02 -1.70 3.61
CA THR A 114 -1.06 -0.77 4.06
C THR A 114 -1.75 -1.22 5.36
N SER A 115 -1.73 -2.51 5.68
CA SER A 115 -2.31 -3.06 6.92
C SER A 115 -1.72 -2.48 8.21
N LEU A 116 -0.50 -1.92 8.17
CA LEU A 116 0.14 -1.32 9.34
C LEU A 116 -0.47 0.02 9.76
N LEU A 117 -0.90 0.83 8.79
CA LEU A 117 -1.48 2.15 9.04
C LEU A 117 -2.96 2.19 8.72
N TRP A 118 -3.40 1.36 7.81
CA TRP A 118 -4.74 1.23 7.26
C TRP A 118 -5.31 2.54 6.73
N ASP A 119 -5.94 2.50 5.58
CA ASP A 119 -6.56 3.68 4.98
C ASP A 119 -8.07 3.51 4.76
N ASP A 120 -8.75 4.61 4.53
CA ASP A 120 -10.20 4.65 4.40
C ASP A 120 -10.68 3.83 3.21
N ARG A 121 -9.94 3.84 2.10
CA ARG A 121 -10.34 3.10 0.89
C ARG A 121 -10.33 1.60 1.11
N TYR A 122 -9.30 1.07 1.74
CA TYR A 122 -9.26 -0.36 2.05
C TYR A 122 -10.24 -0.72 3.16
N GLY A 123 -10.42 0.15 4.15
CA GLY A 123 -11.39 -0.03 5.21
C GLY A 123 -12.83 -0.12 4.69
N THR A 124 -13.13 0.67 3.66
CA THR A 124 -14.47 0.67 3.02
C THR A 124 -14.62 -0.48 2.01
N ALA A 125 -13.56 -0.83 1.25
CA ALA A 125 -13.64 -1.80 0.17
C ALA A 125 -13.59 -3.27 0.66
N PHE A 126 -12.94 -3.54 1.79
CA PHE A 126 -12.66 -4.90 2.27
C PHE A 126 -13.20 -5.13 3.68
N GLU A 127 -14.48 -5.44 3.77
CA GLU A 127 -15.16 -5.68 5.06
C GLU A 127 -14.59 -6.88 5.85
N ASP A 128 -13.93 -7.81 5.16
CA ASP A 128 -13.25 -8.96 5.75
C ASP A 128 -11.89 -8.61 6.38
N LEU A 129 -11.34 -7.42 6.08
CA LEU A 129 -10.07 -6.93 6.59
C LEU A 129 -10.32 -5.86 7.67
N LYS A 130 -10.37 -6.30 8.92
CA LYS A 130 -10.70 -5.42 10.07
C LYS A 130 -9.42 -4.92 10.75
N PHE A 131 -8.72 -3.99 10.09
CA PHE A 131 -7.60 -3.27 10.69
C PHE A 131 -8.03 -1.92 11.24
N ILE A 132 -7.28 -1.40 12.18
CA ILE A 132 -7.51 -0.09 12.80
C ILE A 132 -6.79 0.98 11.99
N HIS A 133 -7.47 2.09 11.70
CA HIS A 133 -6.84 3.27 11.14
C HIS A 133 -5.92 3.90 12.20
N SER A 134 -4.62 3.73 12.06
CA SER A 134 -3.62 4.23 13.01
C SER A 134 -2.93 5.52 12.56
N ALA A 135 -3.22 5.99 11.34
CA ALA A 135 -2.70 7.25 10.81
C ALA A 135 -3.85 8.25 10.61
N VAL A 136 -3.80 9.34 11.34
CA VAL A 136 -4.79 10.43 11.29
C VAL A 136 -4.13 11.70 10.77
N LEU A 137 -4.73 12.33 9.78
CA LEU A 137 -4.35 13.67 9.32
C LEU A 137 -5.08 14.73 10.16
N ILE A 138 -4.33 15.74 10.57
CA ILE A 138 -4.86 16.89 11.31
C ILE A 138 -4.79 18.11 10.39
N GLY A 139 -5.93 18.75 10.18
CA GLY A 139 -6.04 20.03 9.49
C GLY A 139 -6.91 20.99 10.28
N SER A 140 -7.10 22.19 9.76
CA SER A 140 -8.00 23.18 10.33
C SER A 140 -8.82 23.88 9.26
N ILE A 141 -10.02 24.29 9.61
CA ILE A 141 -10.84 25.18 8.78
C ILE A 141 -10.18 26.55 8.78
N ILE A 142 -9.72 27.00 7.62
CA ILE A 142 -9.02 28.28 7.46
C ILE A 142 -9.90 29.38 6.85
N SER A 143 -10.99 28.99 6.17
CA SER A 143 -11.88 29.94 5.53
C SER A 143 -13.27 29.34 5.30
N LYS A 144 -14.25 30.22 5.21
CA LYS A 144 -15.64 29.92 4.79
C LYS A 144 -16.01 30.85 3.62
N PRO A 145 -15.68 30.45 2.37
CA PRO A 145 -15.87 31.31 1.21
C PRO A 145 -17.33 31.66 0.91
N SER A 146 -18.26 30.76 1.29
CA SER A 146 -19.71 30.98 1.20
C SER A 146 -20.43 30.25 2.34
N LYS A 147 -21.76 30.41 2.40
CA LYS A 147 -22.58 29.83 3.46
C LYS A 147 -22.45 28.30 3.59
N ASP A 148 -22.23 27.60 2.48
CA ASP A 148 -22.18 26.16 2.39
C ASP A 148 -20.79 25.59 2.02
N LEU A 149 -19.76 26.46 2.03
CA LEU A 149 -18.39 26.07 1.72
C LEU A 149 -17.45 26.29 2.89
N ILE A 150 -16.61 25.32 3.14
CA ILE A 150 -15.46 25.40 4.05
C ILE A 150 -14.18 25.07 3.31
N CYS A 151 -13.10 25.75 3.65
CA CYS A 151 -11.78 25.48 3.16
C CYS A 151 -10.88 25.01 4.31
N ILE A 152 -10.21 23.88 4.10
CA ILE A 152 -9.34 23.22 5.07
C ILE A 152 -7.91 23.21 4.52
N ASN A 153 -6.91 23.40 5.37
CA ASN A 153 -5.49 23.40 5.01
C ASN A 153 -4.92 21.97 4.79
N LEU A 154 -5.67 21.12 4.11
CA LEU A 154 -5.28 19.76 3.74
C LEU A 154 -5.24 19.63 2.20
N GLY A 155 -4.38 20.41 1.55
CA GLY A 155 -4.15 20.33 0.11
C GLY A 155 -3.33 19.11 -0.31
N HIS A 156 -3.06 19.00 -1.62
CA HIS A 156 -2.33 17.84 -2.15
C HIS A 156 -0.83 17.81 -1.78
N LYS A 157 -0.30 18.85 -1.14
CA LYS A 157 1.00 18.78 -0.46
C LYS A 157 0.95 17.95 0.84
N SER A 158 -0.23 17.80 1.43
CA SER A 158 -0.45 17.05 2.67
C SER A 158 -1.20 15.73 2.47
N VAL A 159 -2.03 15.64 1.42
CA VAL A 159 -2.85 14.47 1.13
C VAL A 159 -2.57 13.99 -0.29
N ALA A 160 -2.48 12.68 -0.48
CA ALA A 160 -2.36 12.09 -1.80
C ALA A 160 -3.54 12.48 -2.70
N SER A 161 -3.24 12.83 -3.96
CA SER A 161 -4.21 13.43 -4.88
C SER A 161 -4.44 12.63 -6.16
N GLU A 162 -3.83 11.45 -6.28
CA GLU A 162 -3.91 10.58 -7.47
C GLU A 162 -5.22 9.80 -7.58
N MET A 163 -6.00 9.78 -6.48
CA MET A 163 -7.30 9.12 -6.43
C MET A 163 -8.42 10.13 -6.69
N ASP A 164 -9.57 9.62 -7.15
CA ASP A 164 -10.82 10.39 -7.20
C ASP A 164 -11.28 10.80 -5.79
N PHE A 165 -12.18 11.77 -5.71
CA PHE A 165 -12.83 12.12 -4.44
C PHE A 165 -13.71 10.98 -3.92
N PRO A 166 -13.84 10.84 -2.60
CA PRO A 166 -13.14 11.58 -1.53
C PRO A 166 -11.69 11.12 -1.38
N ARG A 167 -10.79 12.06 -1.09
CA ARG A 167 -9.35 11.80 -0.85
C ARG A 167 -9.01 11.57 0.62
N LEU A 168 -9.98 11.84 1.47
CA LEU A 168 -9.94 11.54 2.91
C LEU A 168 -11.37 11.43 3.45
N SER A 169 -11.52 10.78 4.60
CA SER A 169 -12.77 10.72 5.36
C SER A 169 -12.61 11.47 6.66
N PHE A 170 -13.51 12.43 6.95
CA PHE A 170 -13.48 13.18 8.19
C PHE A 170 -14.06 12.39 9.36
N LEU A 171 -13.42 12.46 10.51
CA LEU A 171 -13.91 11.87 11.76
C LEU A 171 -14.89 12.78 12.50
N ASN A 172 -14.73 14.10 12.35
CA ASN A 172 -15.48 15.10 13.10
C ASN A 172 -16.21 16.14 12.22
N LEU A 173 -16.26 15.97 10.91
CA LEU A 173 -17.14 16.69 10.00
C LEU A 173 -18.12 15.71 9.36
N LYS A 174 -19.41 16.06 9.35
CA LYS A 174 -20.49 15.23 8.80
C LYS A 174 -21.14 15.89 7.60
N ASN A 175 -21.76 15.09 6.74
CA ASN A 175 -22.55 15.56 5.60
C ASN A 175 -21.74 16.50 4.69
N THR A 176 -20.53 16.08 4.33
CA THR A 176 -19.60 16.88 3.54
C THR A 176 -19.32 16.24 2.20
N GLU A 177 -19.07 17.06 1.17
CA GLU A 177 -18.66 16.67 -0.17
C GLU A 177 -17.38 17.43 -0.52
N GLN A 178 -16.32 16.72 -0.90
CA GLN A 178 -15.08 17.32 -1.36
C GLN A 178 -15.22 17.71 -2.82
N ILE A 179 -15.08 19.01 -3.12
CA ILE A 179 -15.35 19.57 -4.44
C ILE A 179 -14.14 20.25 -5.10
N GLY A 180 -13.10 20.53 -4.33
CA GLY A 180 -11.89 21.16 -4.83
C GLY A 180 -10.66 20.79 -4.01
N HIS A 181 -9.53 20.56 -4.67
CA HIS A 181 -8.28 20.22 -4.02
C HIS A 181 -7.13 20.85 -4.78
N SER A 182 -6.44 21.76 -4.14
CA SER A 182 -5.27 22.47 -4.66
C SER A 182 -4.05 22.24 -3.78
N GLU A 183 -2.97 22.97 -3.96
CA GLU A 183 -1.70 22.71 -3.26
C GLU A 183 -1.85 22.63 -1.75
N GLU A 184 -2.47 23.65 -1.14
CA GLU A 184 -2.60 23.79 0.31
C GLU A 184 -4.04 23.65 0.80
N HIS A 185 -5.03 23.56 -0.11
CA HIS A 185 -6.42 23.75 0.21
C HIS A 185 -7.29 22.58 -0.24
N LEU A 186 -8.16 22.14 0.64
CA LEU A 186 -9.27 21.26 0.34
C LEU A 186 -10.58 22.03 0.53
N VAL A 187 -11.35 22.20 -0.53
CA VAL A 187 -12.66 22.83 -0.49
C VAL A 187 -13.74 21.77 -0.34
N VAL A 188 -14.57 21.98 0.64
CA VAL A 188 -15.61 21.03 1.04
C VAL A 188 -16.95 21.75 1.08
N LYS A 189 -17.93 21.17 0.39
CA LYS A 189 -19.33 21.58 0.52
C LYS A 189 -19.91 21.00 1.81
N CYS A 190 -20.58 21.84 2.59
CA CYS A 190 -21.16 21.47 3.88
C CYS A 190 -22.38 22.33 4.19
N ASN A 191 -23.57 21.74 4.07
CA ASN A 191 -24.82 22.46 4.32
C ASN A 191 -24.99 22.94 5.79
N GLU A 192 -24.21 22.35 6.71
CA GLU A 192 -24.20 22.68 8.14
C GLU A 192 -22.94 23.48 8.53
N SER A 193 -22.37 24.24 7.61
CA SER A 193 -21.10 24.94 7.82
C SER A 193 -21.11 25.86 9.05
N ASP A 194 -22.27 26.38 9.43
CA ASP A 194 -22.43 27.25 10.62
C ASP A 194 -22.03 26.55 11.92
N LYS A 195 -22.12 25.22 11.98
CA LYS A 195 -21.69 24.41 13.13
C LYS A 195 -20.16 24.33 13.28
N TYR A 196 -19.42 24.68 12.23
CA TYR A 196 -17.99 24.47 12.15
C TYR A 196 -17.25 25.81 11.99
N PRO A 197 -16.75 26.42 13.09
CA PRO A 197 -16.08 27.72 13.02
C PRO A 197 -14.71 27.65 12.33
N VAL A 198 -14.26 28.78 11.79
CA VAL A 198 -12.86 28.94 11.36
C VAL A 198 -11.93 28.72 12.56
N GLY A 199 -10.84 28.00 12.34
CA GLY A 199 -9.91 27.55 13.40
C GLY A 199 -10.25 26.18 13.97
N MET A 200 -11.42 25.60 13.67
CA MET A 200 -11.75 24.26 14.14
C MET A 200 -10.78 23.23 13.56
N ILE A 201 -10.30 22.34 14.41
CA ILE A 201 -9.45 21.23 14.04
C ILE A 201 -10.29 20.12 13.39
N CYS A 202 -9.81 19.64 12.24
CA CYS A 202 -10.39 18.53 11.49
C CYS A 202 -9.47 17.31 11.60
N TYR A 203 -10.03 16.19 12.01
CA TYR A 203 -9.37 14.89 12.01
C TYR A 203 -9.87 14.08 10.83
N SER A 204 -8.96 13.44 10.11
CA SER A 204 -9.35 12.69 8.92
C SER A 204 -8.45 11.49 8.66
N ILE A 205 -9.01 10.49 8.00
CA ILE A 205 -8.29 9.31 7.52
C ILE A 205 -8.05 9.48 6.02
N PRO A 206 -6.81 9.38 5.52
CA PRO A 206 -6.55 9.47 4.09
C PRO A 206 -7.16 8.28 3.33
N SER A 207 -7.69 8.54 2.14
CA SER A 207 -8.18 7.46 1.27
C SER A 207 -7.05 6.57 0.76
N HIS A 208 -5.84 7.11 0.61
CA HIS A 208 -4.65 6.34 0.22
C HIS A 208 -3.45 6.77 1.07
N ILE A 209 -3.10 5.94 2.04
CA ILE A 209 -2.04 6.25 3.01
C ILE A 209 -0.64 6.19 2.39
N CYS A 210 -0.38 5.27 1.46
CA CYS A 210 0.97 5.02 0.94
C CYS A 210 1.64 6.28 0.34
N PRO A 211 1.01 7.03 -0.60
CA PRO A 211 1.59 8.26 -1.14
C PRO A 211 1.34 9.48 -0.22
N THR A 212 0.59 9.33 0.86
CA THR A 212 0.36 10.41 1.85
C THR A 212 1.51 10.47 2.85
N VAL A 213 1.97 9.34 3.39
CA VAL A 213 3.07 9.28 4.37
C VAL A 213 4.32 10.06 3.94
N PRO A 214 4.85 9.90 2.71
CA PRO A 214 6.09 10.57 2.32
C PRO A 214 5.96 12.08 2.12
N LYS A 215 4.76 12.64 2.24
CA LYS A 215 4.55 14.10 2.24
C LYS A 215 5.01 14.76 3.55
N PHE A 216 5.18 13.97 4.60
CA PHE A 216 5.61 14.40 5.92
C PHE A 216 7.03 13.94 6.22
N SER A 217 7.86 14.82 6.82
CA SER A 217 9.20 14.46 7.27
C SER A 217 9.20 13.65 8.56
N LYS A 218 8.17 13.85 9.37
CA LYS A 218 7.94 13.15 10.64
C LYS A 218 6.45 13.04 10.93
N VAL A 219 6.09 12.11 11.79
CA VAL A 219 4.75 11.95 12.33
C VAL A 219 4.83 11.97 13.85
N LEU A 220 3.78 12.50 14.50
CA LEU A 220 3.66 12.43 15.94
C LEU A 220 3.08 11.08 16.36
N THR A 221 3.61 10.51 17.42
CA THR A 221 3.04 9.32 18.06
C THR A 221 2.14 9.73 19.21
N VAL A 222 0.93 9.19 19.23
CA VAL A 222 -0.10 9.53 20.22
C VAL A 222 -0.54 8.25 20.92
N ASP A 223 -0.63 8.29 22.24
CA ASP A 223 -1.19 7.24 23.09
C ASP A 223 -2.11 7.86 24.11
N GLU A 224 -3.29 7.28 24.31
CA GLU A 224 -4.34 7.75 25.23
C GLU A 224 -4.65 9.27 25.11
N GLY A 225 -4.51 9.84 23.90
CA GLY A 225 -4.75 11.26 23.62
C GLY A 225 -3.54 12.18 23.85
N GLU A 226 -2.44 11.66 24.35
CA GLU A 226 -1.22 12.43 24.62
C GLU A 226 -0.15 12.17 23.56
N VAL A 227 0.59 13.22 23.18
CA VAL A 227 1.74 13.10 22.29
C VAL A 227 2.92 12.54 23.08
N ILE A 228 3.29 11.28 22.77
CA ILE A 228 4.37 10.57 23.46
C ILE A 228 5.71 10.61 22.73
N GLY A 229 5.74 11.12 21.50
CA GLY A 229 6.97 11.21 20.71
C GLY A 229 6.74 11.52 19.25
N GLU A 230 7.79 11.28 18.45
CA GLU A 230 7.74 11.44 16.99
C GLU A 230 8.55 10.34 16.28
N TRP A 231 8.14 9.98 15.08
CA TRP A 231 8.91 9.10 14.19
C TRP A 231 9.31 9.85 12.93
N LYS A 232 10.55 9.72 12.53
CA LYS A 232 11.06 10.23 11.27
C LYS A 232 10.56 9.33 10.12
N VAL A 233 10.05 9.92 9.04
CA VAL A 233 9.71 9.22 7.79
C VAL A 233 11.00 9.08 6.96
N SER A 234 11.86 8.14 7.33
CA SER A 234 13.22 8.03 6.79
C SER A 234 13.27 7.69 5.30
N ALA A 235 12.32 6.90 4.81
CA ALA A 235 12.28 6.45 3.42
C ALA A 235 11.78 7.50 2.41
N ARG A 236 11.36 8.70 2.88
CA ARG A 236 10.96 9.78 1.97
C ARG A 236 12.16 10.43 1.27
N ASP A 237 13.32 10.40 1.89
CA ASP A 237 14.53 11.02 1.38
C ASP A 237 15.22 10.04 0.40
N ASN A 238 14.52 9.71 -0.70
CA ASN A 238 15.08 8.86 -1.73
C ASN A 238 16.22 9.59 -2.45
N MET A 239 17.45 9.15 -2.22
CA MET A 239 18.56 9.46 -3.11
C MET A 239 18.62 8.38 -4.18
N ILE A 240 18.19 8.72 -5.38
CA ILE A 240 18.33 7.90 -6.59
C ILE A 240 19.69 8.21 -7.23
#